data_b770b6a80813225e668f41b620a967e3
#
_entry.id   b770b6a80813225e668f41b620a967e3
#
_cell.length_a   1.000
_cell.length_b   1.000
_cell.length_c   1.000
_cell.angle_alpha   90.00
_cell.angle_beta   90.00
_cell.angle_gamma   90.00
#
_symmetry.space_group_name_H-M   'P 1'
#
loop_
_entity.id
_entity.type
_entity.pdbx_description
1 polymer ?
#
loop_
_entity_poly.entity_id
_entity_poly.type
_entity_poly.pdbx_seq_one_letter_code
_entity_poly.pdbx_strand_id
1 'polypeptide(L)'
;GVTGVQTCALPISSLSQVRVAYDSAAQRLLLTVPRDWISARVTPFSAQTAQTKPHYGRGALLNYDLYTNHTEHIGGQASLWHEFRYFNENGSFSSTGYARKNFTGNDGQQEGYVRYDTTLLITREDDATTLSAGDVISDALSWTSSVRMGGISYGRDFSLRPDLVTWPLPEFSGEAAVPTSVDLFINGYRSGSTQLQPGPFTLTNLPYINGAGDAVLVTTDALGRQVSTTLPFYVTSDLLKQGLSDGAVTLGSLRRNYGIKNFDYGPAAGSGSYRYGMTDWLTLEGHVEGAQELALGGAGTVIKLGQFGVVNTSYSQSRMRGEAGGQINWGYQYSTSEYSVATQHTRRDRGFGNLALYDQPTVYDENDKPIASFSRNTDQYSLTFNLGQYGNIGAAWIGVESFDSQKTELLNLSWSRNLWGASSIYLAGSRDQQRGDWTVALSLQVPLGARDSAAVTVENTPDAGSTQRINYNHSMPSDGGFSWNMAWANQSRSSDYQQGTLGWRNNNIELQGGGYGERDTMTWWGEAMGAVVLMDGELFAANKINDAFVVISTDGHPDVPVSYENQPVGKTNNNGYLLVSGVSAYYPASY
;
A
#
# COMPACT_ATOMS: atom_id res chain seq x y z
N GLY A 1 20.76 -43.51 -43.48
CA GLY A 1 19.76 -42.93 -44.33
C GLY A 1 19.05 -41.80 -43.60
N VAL A 2 19.37 -40.57 -43.94
CA VAL A 2 18.63 -39.39 -43.46
C VAL A 2 17.49 -39.19 -44.42
N THR A 3 16.28 -39.46 -44.02
CA THR A 3 15.07 -39.11 -44.74
C THR A 3 14.91 -37.59 -44.69
N GLY A 4 15.14 -36.93 -45.85
CA GLY A 4 14.97 -35.50 -45.97
C GLY A 4 13.51 -35.08 -45.80
N VAL A 5 13.26 -34.21 -44.87
CA VAL A 5 12.02 -33.41 -44.80
C VAL A 5 12.14 -32.40 -45.95
N GLN A 6 11.41 -32.59 -47.04
CA GLN A 6 11.21 -31.56 -48.05
C GLN A 6 10.31 -30.47 -47.45
N THR A 7 10.90 -29.44 -46.92
CA THR A 7 10.23 -28.16 -46.76
C THR A 7 10.28 -27.43 -48.09
N CYS A 8 9.11 -27.05 -48.63
CA CYS A 8 9.00 -26.16 -49.80
C CYS A 8 9.43 -24.73 -49.41
N ALA A 9 10.71 -24.55 -49.12
CA ALA A 9 11.30 -23.23 -48.96
C ALA A 9 12.05 -22.90 -50.26
N LEU A 10 11.72 -21.77 -50.85
CA LEU A 10 12.54 -21.21 -51.95
C LEU A 10 13.98 -21.07 -51.47
N PRO A 11 15.00 -21.43 -52.29
CA PRO A 11 16.37 -21.23 -51.88
C PRO A 11 16.61 -19.77 -51.52
N ILE A 12 17.24 -19.50 -50.39
CA ILE A 12 17.55 -18.14 -49.93
C ILE A 12 18.26 -17.32 -50.98
N SER A 13 19.08 -17.97 -51.83
CA SER A 13 19.76 -17.36 -52.95
C SER A 13 18.85 -16.89 -54.10
N SER A 14 17.56 -17.27 -54.11
CA SER A 14 16.58 -16.81 -55.09
C SER A 14 15.89 -15.50 -54.70
N LEU A 15 16.08 -15.03 -53.49
CA LEU A 15 15.54 -13.75 -53.01
C LEU A 15 16.46 -12.61 -53.48
N SER A 16 16.00 -11.76 -54.36
CA SER A 16 16.80 -10.67 -54.98
C SER A 16 17.34 -9.65 -53.97
N GLN A 17 16.78 -9.62 -52.80
CA GLN A 17 17.17 -8.70 -51.72
C GLN A 17 18.16 -9.32 -50.71
N VAL A 18 18.44 -10.62 -50.79
CA VAL A 18 19.36 -11.33 -49.89
C VAL A 18 20.68 -11.59 -50.61
N ARG A 19 21.78 -11.10 -50.03
CA ARG A 19 23.13 -11.47 -50.48
C ARG A 19 23.64 -12.62 -49.62
N VAL A 20 24.12 -13.66 -50.31
CA VAL A 20 24.66 -14.86 -49.66
C VAL A 20 26.16 -14.91 -49.97
N ALA A 21 27.00 -14.98 -48.97
CA ALA A 21 28.43 -15.18 -49.08
C ALA A 21 28.86 -16.35 -48.18
N TYR A 22 29.77 -17.19 -48.67
CA TYR A 22 30.32 -18.30 -47.91
C TYR A 22 31.76 -17.99 -47.47
N ASP A 23 31.98 -17.92 -46.18
CA ASP A 23 33.32 -17.82 -45.58
C ASP A 23 33.86 -19.25 -45.39
N SER A 24 34.73 -19.66 -46.30
CA SER A 24 35.31 -21.00 -46.27
C SER A 24 36.31 -21.23 -45.14
N ALA A 25 36.94 -20.17 -44.64
CA ALA A 25 37.91 -20.26 -43.56
C ALA A 25 37.20 -20.48 -42.19
N ALA A 26 36.10 -19.82 -41.98
CA ALA A 26 35.27 -19.96 -40.76
C ALA A 26 34.13 -20.98 -40.92
N GLN A 27 33.97 -21.59 -42.12
CA GLN A 27 32.86 -22.48 -42.46
C GLN A 27 31.47 -21.90 -42.13
N ARG A 28 31.28 -20.59 -42.45
CA ARG A 28 30.06 -19.86 -42.16
C ARG A 28 29.39 -19.36 -43.42
N LEU A 29 28.07 -19.46 -43.44
CA LEU A 29 27.24 -18.83 -44.45
C LEU A 29 26.83 -17.44 -43.95
N LEU A 30 27.26 -16.39 -44.65
CA LEU A 30 26.93 -15.01 -44.33
C LEU A 30 25.73 -14.61 -45.19
N LEU A 31 24.64 -14.23 -44.54
CA LEU A 31 23.42 -13.74 -45.15
C LEU A 31 23.29 -12.24 -44.85
N THR A 32 23.30 -11.42 -45.92
CA THR A 32 22.95 -10.00 -45.79
C THR A 32 21.50 -9.84 -46.21
N VAL A 33 20.63 -9.52 -45.27
CA VAL A 33 19.19 -9.31 -45.49
C VAL A 33 18.84 -7.84 -45.36
N PRO A 34 17.73 -7.36 -45.97
CA PRO A 34 17.21 -6.01 -45.73
C PRO A 34 16.96 -5.77 -44.23
N ARG A 35 17.22 -4.53 -43.75
CA ARG A 35 17.10 -4.18 -42.34
C ARG A 35 15.67 -4.33 -41.79
N ASP A 36 14.69 -4.03 -42.61
CA ASP A 36 13.25 -4.16 -42.32
C ASP A 36 12.78 -5.62 -42.11
N TRP A 37 13.62 -6.60 -42.52
CA TRP A 37 13.34 -8.02 -42.27
C TRP A 37 13.89 -8.52 -40.93
N ILE A 38 14.74 -7.75 -40.27
CA ILE A 38 15.33 -8.11 -38.99
C ILE A 38 14.40 -7.58 -37.90
N SER A 39 13.75 -8.48 -37.14
CA SER A 39 12.98 -8.09 -35.97
C SER A 39 13.87 -7.40 -34.94
N ALA A 40 13.36 -6.35 -34.30
CA ALA A 40 14.06 -5.69 -33.20
C ALA A 40 14.36 -6.70 -32.09
N ARG A 41 15.61 -6.75 -31.65
CA ARG A 41 16.03 -7.61 -30.57
C ARG A 41 15.60 -6.98 -29.25
N VAL A 42 14.70 -7.63 -28.54
CA VAL A 42 14.29 -7.21 -27.21
C VAL A 42 15.38 -7.60 -26.21
N THR A 43 15.95 -6.61 -25.53
CA THR A 43 17.01 -6.79 -24.54
C THR A 43 16.54 -6.16 -23.22
N PRO A 44 16.29 -6.94 -22.16
CA PRO A 44 15.99 -6.37 -20.85
C PRO A 44 17.23 -5.65 -20.33
N PHE A 45 17.05 -4.41 -19.88
CA PHE A 45 18.12 -3.59 -19.33
C PHE A 45 18.55 -4.06 -17.93
N SER A 46 17.58 -4.45 -17.11
CA SER A 46 17.81 -5.11 -15.82
C SER A 46 17.33 -6.56 -15.89
N ALA A 47 17.97 -7.44 -15.14
CA ALA A 47 17.47 -8.80 -14.94
C ALA A 47 16.08 -8.74 -14.34
N GLN A 48 15.13 -9.51 -14.89
CA GLN A 48 13.86 -9.73 -14.20
C GLN A 48 14.16 -10.37 -12.84
N THR A 49 13.56 -9.85 -11.79
CA THR A 49 13.60 -10.50 -10.49
C THR A 49 13.00 -11.90 -10.65
N ALA A 50 13.79 -12.93 -10.34
CA ALA A 50 13.30 -14.31 -10.46
C ALA A 50 12.15 -14.51 -9.48
N GLN A 51 11.12 -15.23 -9.89
CA GLN A 51 10.05 -15.64 -8.98
C GLN A 51 10.65 -16.47 -7.85
N THR A 52 10.51 -16.00 -6.64
CA THR A 52 10.88 -16.75 -5.44
C THR A 52 9.71 -17.62 -5.04
N LYS A 53 9.90 -18.94 -5.00
CA LYS A 53 8.86 -19.84 -4.48
C LYS A 53 8.90 -19.78 -2.95
N PRO A 54 7.77 -19.48 -2.30
CA PRO A 54 7.71 -19.50 -0.84
C PRO A 54 7.87 -20.90 -0.29
N HIS A 55 8.51 -21.01 0.87
CA HIS A 55 8.55 -22.23 1.65
C HIS A 55 7.42 -22.20 2.68
N TYR A 56 6.56 -23.19 2.63
CA TYR A 56 5.43 -23.30 3.54
C TYR A 56 5.75 -24.25 4.68
N GLY A 57 5.59 -23.78 5.92
CA GLY A 57 5.55 -24.62 7.09
C GLY A 57 4.11 -25.02 7.42
N ARG A 58 3.97 -25.98 8.34
CA ARG A 58 2.68 -26.37 8.92
C ARG A 58 2.69 -26.10 10.41
N GLY A 59 1.66 -25.39 10.90
CA GLY A 59 1.61 -25.08 12.31
C GLY A 59 0.35 -24.35 12.72
N ALA A 60 0.35 -23.91 13.97
CA ALA A 60 -0.67 -23.06 14.53
C ALA A 60 -0.02 -21.94 15.35
N LEU A 61 -0.64 -20.79 15.39
CA LEU A 61 -0.21 -19.69 16.26
C LEU A 61 -1.41 -19.07 16.98
N LEU A 62 -1.12 -18.52 18.14
CA LEU A 62 -2.05 -17.70 18.92
C LEU A 62 -1.35 -16.37 19.20
N ASN A 63 -1.75 -15.32 18.50
CA ASN A 63 -1.43 -13.95 18.87
C ASN A 63 -2.30 -13.50 20.04
N TYR A 64 -1.73 -12.76 20.96
CA TYR A 64 -2.45 -12.15 22.09
C TYR A 64 -1.97 -10.73 22.33
N ASP A 65 -2.89 -9.91 22.82
CA ASP A 65 -2.67 -8.52 23.16
C ASP A 65 -3.58 -8.19 24.36
N LEU A 66 -2.98 -8.22 25.55
CA LEU A 66 -3.64 -7.94 26.80
C LEU A 66 -3.40 -6.48 27.17
N TYR A 67 -4.45 -5.69 27.19
CA TYR A 67 -4.41 -4.28 27.54
C TYR A 67 -5.26 -4.02 28.79
N THR A 68 -4.76 -3.19 29.70
CA THR A 68 -5.50 -2.71 30.86
C THR A 68 -5.31 -1.22 31.04
N ASN A 69 -6.34 -0.53 31.45
CA ASN A 69 -6.23 0.88 31.83
C ASN A 69 -7.07 1.19 33.05
N HIS A 70 -6.74 2.31 33.68
CA HIS A 70 -7.52 2.93 34.74
C HIS A 70 -7.45 4.45 34.61
N THR A 71 -8.60 5.08 34.46
CA THR A 71 -8.73 6.54 34.42
C THR A 71 -9.29 7.03 35.76
N GLU A 72 -8.62 7.99 36.38
CA GLU A 72 -9.04 8.58 37.64
C GLU A 72 -10.47 9.10 37.50
N HIS A 73 -11.30 8.83 38.55
CA HIS A 73 -12.71 9.22 38.65
C HIS A 73 -13.67 8.57 37.61
N ILE A 74 -13.19 7.80 36.65
CA ILE A 74 -14.01 7.16 35.64
C ILE A 74 -14.08 5.65 35.86
N GLY A 75 -12.93 5.00 36.02
CA GLY A 75 -12.86 3.57 36.25
C GLY A 75 -11.79 2.88 35.42
N GLY A 76 -11.75 1.57 35.52
CA GLY A 76 -10.75 0.74 34.85
C GLY A 76 -11.34 -0.44 34.12
N GLN A 77 -10.62 -0.89 33.08
CA GLN A 77 -10.97 -2.04 32.28
C GLN A 77 -9.74 -2.87 31.91
N ALA A 78 -9.96 -4.13 31.59
CA ALA A 78 -9.00 -4.95 30.89
C ALA A 78 -9.62 -5.51 29.61
N SER A 79 -8.80 -5.70 28.61
CA SER A 79 -9.20 -6.28 27.35
C SER A 79 -8.14 -7.22 26.82
N LEU A 80 -8.58 -8.27 26.15
CA LEU A 80 -7.74 -9.25 25.49
C LEU A 80 -8.19 -9.37 24.05
N TRP A 81 -7.36 -8.93 23.13
CA TRP A 81 -7.49 -9.27 21.73
C TRP A 81 -6.70 -10.55 21.46
N HIS A 82 -7.23 -11.43 20.60
CA HIS A 82 -6.54 -12.63 20.18
C HIS A 82 -6.78 -12.91 18.71
N GLU A 83 -5.82 -13.61 18.10
CA GLU A 83 -5.93 -14.25 16.80
C GLU A 83 -5.41 -15.68 16.89
N PHE A 84 -6.27 -16.63 16.66
CA PHE A 84 -5.85 -18.00 16.38
C PHE A 84 -5.67 -18.17 14.88
N ARG A 85 -4.51 -18.70 14.43
CA ARG A 85 -4.23 -18.99 13.03
C ARG A 85 -3.65 -20.39 12.91
N TYR A 86 -4.26 -21.21 12.06
CA TYR A 86 -3.70 -22.47 11.58
C TYR A 86 -3.26 -22.28 10.13
N PHE A 87 -2.10 -22.81 9.76
CA PHE A 87 -1.53 -22.64 8.42
C PHE A 87 -0.84 -23.91 7.95
N ASN A 88 -0.86 -24.13 6.64
CA ASN A 88 -0.15 -25.18 5.93
C ASN A 88 0.05 -24.77 4.45
N GLU A 89 0.62 -25.67 3.65
CA GLU A 89 0.85 -25.46 2.21
C GLU A 89 -0.41 -25.15 1.38
N ASN A 90 -1.61 -25.50 1.87
CA ASN A 90 -2.87 -25.30 1.16
C ASN A 90 -3.55 -23.98 1.52
N GLY A 91 -3.10 -23.29 2.55
CA GLY A 91 -3.67 -22.02 2.99
C GLY A 91 -3.65 -21.83 4.50
N SER A 92 -4.41 -20.85 4.97
CA SER A 92 -4.52 -20.50 6.37
C SER A 92 -5.96 -20.32 6.82
N PHE A 93 -6.24 -20.73 8.04
CA PHE A 93 -7.48 -20.44 8.75
C PHE A 93 -7.17 -19.52 9.91
N SER A 94 -7.89 -18.42 10.03
CA SER A 94 -7.72 -17.45 11.13
C SER A 94 -9.06 -17.16 11.81
N SER A 95 -9.01 -16.91 13.12
CA SER A 95 -10.15 -16.42 13.89
C SER A 95 -9.68 -15.39 14.91
N THR A 96 -10.29 -14.21 14.87
CA THR A 96 -9.95 -13.07 15.72
C THR A 96 -11.12 -12.72 16.63
N GLY A 97 -10.81 -12.21 17.81
CA GLY A 97 -11.80 -11.80 18.76
C GLY A 97 -11.23 -10.89 19.85
N TYR A 98 -12.13 -10.34 20.64
CA TYR A 98 -11.83 -9.36 21.66
C TYR A 98 -12.72 -9.62 22.87
N ALA A 99 -12.11 -9.74 24.04
CA ALA A 99 -12.81 -9.85 25.30
C ALA A 99 -12.55 -8.59 26.14
N ARG A 100 -13.56 -8.05 26.80
CA ARG A 100 -13.46 -6.89 27.70
C ARG A 100 -14.12 -7.17 29.03
N LYS A 101 -13.49 -6.69 30.10
CA LYS A 101 -13.98 -6.69 31.45
C LYS A 101 -13.76 -5.33 32.11
N ASN A 102 -14.81 -4.73 32.61
CA ASN A 102 -14.75 -3.50 33.40
C ASN A 102 -14.54 -3.86 34.87
N PHE A 103 -13.66 -3.14 35.56
CA PHE A 103 -13.36 -3.42 36.97
C PHE A 103 -14.05 -2.45 37.92
N THR A 104 -14.10 -1.17 37.57
CA THR A 104 -14.65 -0.08 38.39
C THR A 104 -15.30 0.94 37.47
N GLY A 105 -16.31 1.63 38.01
CA GLY A 105 -17.05 2.65 37.26
C GLY A 105 -18.06 2.04 36.30
N ASN A 106 -18.88 2.87 35.72
CA ASN A 106 -19.80 2.52 34.64
C ASN A 106 -19.43 3.39 33.43
N ASP A 107 -18.58 2.90 32.63
CA ASP A 107 -18.10 3.59 31.43
C ASP A 107 -19.04 3.45 30.23
N GLY A 108 -20.15 2.74 30.39
CA GLY A 108 -21.11 2.48 29.31
C GLY A 108 -20.57 1.58 28.20
N GLN A 109 -19.37 1.03 28.35
CA GLN A 109 -18.77 0.18 27.35
C GLN A 109 -19.25 -1.26 27.49
N GLN A 110 -19.46 -1.92 26.35
CA GLN A 110 -19.93 -3.30 26.29
C GLN A 110 -18.89 -4.25 26.88
N GLU A 111 -19.29 -5.02 27.91
CA GLU A 111 -18.50 -6.13 28.45
C GLU A 111 -18.74 -7.43 27.68
N GLY A 112 -17.84 -8.37 27.83
CA GLY A 112 -17.92 -9.72 27.29
C GLY A 112 -17.01 -9.96 26.09
N TYR A 113 -17.32 -11.00 25.35
CA TYR A 113 -16.55 -11.44 24.18
C TYR A 113 -17.25 -11.04 22.89
N VAL A 114 -16.48 -10.47 21.98
CA VAL A 114 -16.91 -10.16 20.61
C VAL A 114 -15.96 -10.79 19.61
N ARG A 115 -16.50 -11.65 18.76
CA ARG A 115 -15.79 -12.19 17.61
C ARG A 115 -15.67 -11.14 16.50
N TYR A 116 -14.49 -11.00 15.95
CA TYR A 116 -14.25 -10.16 14.78
C TYR A 116 -14.38 -10.96 13.50
N ASP A 117 -13.30 -11.42 12.93
CA ASP A 117 -13.29 -12.14 11.66
C ASP A 117 -12.94 -13.61 11.85
N THR A 118 -13.53 -14.47 11.05
CA THR A 118 -13.14 -15.88 10.91
C THR A 118 -13.03 -16.18 9.44
N THR A 119 -11.84 -16.48 8.94
CA THR A 119 -11.53 -16.54 7.51
C THR A 119 -10.65 -17.72 7.19
N LEU A 120 -11.01 -18.45 6.14
CA LEU A 120 -10.15 -19.39 5.44
C LEU A 120 -9.58 -18.68 4.22
N LEU A 121 -8.25 -18.68 4.07
CA LEU A 121 -7.52 -18.08 2.94
C LEU A 121 -6.74 -19.15 2.20
N ILE A 122 -6.92 -19.24 0.90
CA ILE A 122 -6.16 -20.12 0.00
C ILE A 122 -5.53 -19.24 -1.07
N THR A 123 -4.21 -19.33 -1.23
CA THR A 123 -3.43 -18.54 -2.19
C THR A 123 -2.88 -19.44 -3.29
N ARG A 124 -2.77 -18.89 -4.50
CA ARG A 124 -2.10 -19.51 -5.65
C ARG A 124 -1.14 -18.51 -6.26
N GLU A 125 0.14 -18.66 -5.98
CA GLU A 125 1.17 -17.73 -6.43
C GLU A 125 1.37 -17.76 -7.94
N ASP A 126 1.26 -18.95 -8.56
CA ASP A 126 1.48 -19.09 -10.00
C ASP A 126 0.52 -18.20 -10.80
N ASP A 127 -0.73 -18.12 -10.37
CA ASP A 127 -1.79 -17.33 -11.00
C ASP A 127 -2.01 -15.97 -10.32
N ALA A 128 -1.30 -15.67 -9.22
CA ALA A 128 -1.53 -14.51 -8.36
C ALA A 128 -3.02 -14.38 -7.99
N THR A 129 -3.64 -15.45 -7.47
CA THR A 129 -5.05 -15.45 -7.09
C THR A 129 -5.27 -15.89 -5.64
N THR A 130 -6.30 -15.35 -5.02
CA THR A 130 -6.74 -15.70 -3.67
C THR A 130 -8.19 -16.15 -3.67
N LEU A 131 -8.48 -17.16 -2.84
CA LEU A 131 -9.83 -17.55 -2.47
C LEU A 131 -9.97 -17.40 -0.95
N SER A 132 -10.89 -16.54 -0.53
CA SER A 132 -11.22 -16.33 0.88
C SER A 132 -12.63 -16.80 1.17
N ALA A 133 -12.84 -17.46 2.32
CA ALA A 133 -14.16 -17.90 2.76
C ALA A 133 -14.34 -17.60 4.25
N GLY A 134 -15.53 -17.15 4.63
CA GLY A 134 -15.86 -16.68 5.98
C GLY A 134 -16.15 -15.19 6.03
N ASP A 135 -15.55 -14.47 6.98
CA ASP A 135 -15.65 -13.01 6.98
C ASP A 135 -14.63 -12.44 5.98
N VAL A 136 -15.13 -11.81 4.95
CA VAL A 136 -14.34 -11.27 3.83
C VAL A 136 -14.65 -9.80 3.61
N ILE A 137 -13.72 -9.09 2.99
CA ILE A 137 -13.93 -7.69 2.54
C ILE A 137 -13.98 -7.72 1.02
N SER A 138 -15.01 -7.10 0.44
CA SER A 138 -15.12 -6.99 -1.01
C SER A 138 -14.02 -6.10 -1.57
N ASP A 139 -13.55 -6.42 -2.75
CA ASP A 139 -12.63 -5.57 -3.50
C ASP A 139 -13.30 -4.25 -3.89
N ALA A 140 -12.50 -3.19 -4.04
CA ALA A 140 -12.96 -1.87 -4.42
C ALA A 140 -12.02 -1.19 -5.42
N LEU A 141 -12.60 -0.50 -6.38
CA LEU A 141 -11.90 0.43 -7.26
C LEU A 141 -11.78 1.81 -6.59
N SER A 142 -10.97 2.69 -7.13
CA SER A 142 -10.75 4.04 -6.59
C SER A 142 -12.03 4.88 -6.43
N TRP A 143 -13.09 4.53 -7.15
CA TRP A 143 -14.39 5.21 -7.17
C TRP A 143 -15.54 4.39 -6.56
N THR A 144 -15.26 3.23 -5.98
CA THR A 144 -16.24 2.35 -5.31
C THR A 144 -15.91 2.18 -3.83
N SER A 145 -16.74 1.47 -3.10
CA SER A 145 -16.54 1.22 -1.68
C SER A 145 -16.43 -0.27 -1.40
N SER A 146 -15.54 -0.66 -0.51
CA SER A 146 -15.49 -2.03 0.01
C SER A 146 -16.49 -2.20 1.15
N VAL A 147 -16.99 -3.43 1.31
CA VAL A 147 -17.90 -3.81 2.40
C VAL A 147 -17.47 -5.13 3.02
N ARG A 148 -17.77 -5.31 4.31
CA ARG A 148 -17.57 -6.59 5.00
C ARG A 148 -18.74 -7.51 4.75
N MET A 149 -18.45 -8.77 4.43
CA MET A 149 -19.43 -9.79 4.13
C MET A 149 -19.05 -11.12 4.79
N GLY A 150 -20.03 -11.90 5.19
CA GLY A 150 -19.84 -13.31 5.47
C GLY A 150 -20.12 -14.11 4.21
N GLY A 151 -19.10 -14.69 3.60
CA GLY A 151 -19.26 -15.36 2.32
C GLY A 151 -17.97 -15.86 1.71
N ILE A 152 -17.85 -15.73 0.40
CA ILE A 152 -16.71 -16.17 -0.39
C ILE A 152 -16.25 -15.01 -1.27
N SER A 153 -14.95 -14.78 -1.32
CA SER A 153 -14.30 -13.83 -2.24
C SER A 153 -13.23 -14.56 -3.04
N TYR A 154 -13.27 -14.40 -4.35
CA TYR A 154 -12.23 -14.90 -5.26
C TYR A 154 -11.75 -13.77 -6.15
N GLY A 155 -10.44 -13.58 -6.21
CA GLY A 155 -9.88 -12.51 -7.01
C GLY A 155 -8.38 -12.66 -7.25
N ARG A 156 -7.86 -11.73 -8.04
CA ARG A 156 -6.44 -11.59 -8.29
C ARG A 156 -5.79 -10.81 -7.16
N ASP A 157 -4.58 -11.20 -6.79
CA ASP A 157 -3.78 -10.55 -5.77
C ASP A 157 -2.31 -10.53 -6.20
N PHE A 158 -1.89 -9.41 -6.76
CA PHE A 158 -0.50 -9.24 -7.22
C PHE A 158 0.51 -9.11 -6.08
N SER A 159 0.07 -8.96 -4.82
CA SER A 159 0.98 -8.99 -3.67
C SER A 159 1.66 -10.35 -3.48
N LEU A 160 1.05 -11.43 -4.00
CA LEU A 160 1.63 -12.78 -4.06
C LEU A 160 2.82 -12.88 -5.04
N ARG A 161 2.93 -11.93 -5.96
CA ARG A 161 3.92 -11.91 -7.03
C ARG A 161 4.61 -10.54 -7.11
N PRO A 162 5.38 -10.15 -6.08
CA PRO A 162 6.09 -8.86 -6.06
C PRO A 162 7.16 -8.75 -7.16
N ASP A 163 7.53 -9.86 -7.80
CA ASP A 163 8.37 -9.90 -8.99
C ASP A 163 7.69 -9.35 -10.26
N LEU A 164 6.36 -9.30 -10.28
CA LEU A 164 5.60 -8.79 -11.42
C LEU A 164 5.38 -7.28 -11.30
N VAL A 165 5.87 -6.55 -12.29
CA VAL A 165 5.51 -5.14 -12.47
C VAL A 165 4.19 -5.07 -13.22
N THR A 166 3.14 -4.61 -12.55
CA THR A 166 1.76 -4.62 -13.07
C THR A 166 1.40 -3.36 -13.86
N TRP A 167 2.24 -2.35 -13.85
CA TRP A 167 2.06 -1.08 -14.57
C TRP A 167 3.01 -0.95 -15.75
N PRO A 168 2.68 -0.12 -16.75
CA PRO A 168 3.52 0.11 -17.92
C PRO A 168 4.86 0.74 -17.55
N LEU A 169 5.96 0.13 -17.98
CA LEU A 169 7.31 0.67 -17.86
C LEU A 169 7.72 1.38 -19.15
N PRO A 170 8.64 2.38 -19.09
CA PRO A 170 9.19 2.99 -20.28
C PRO A 170 10.04 1.97 -21.09
N GLU A 171 9.97 2.06 -22.40
CA GLU A 171 10.75 1.27 -23.34
C GLU A 171 11.52 2.21 -24.30
N PHE A 172 12.68 1.79 -24.74
CA PHE A 172 13.48 2.54 -25.70
C PHE A 172 13.84 1.65 -26.88
N SER A 173 13.49 2.08 -28.10
CA SER A 173 13.86 1.42 -29.34
C SER A 173 14.86 2.24 -30.14
N GLY A 174 15.84 1.58 -30.73
CA GLY A 174 16.89 2.21 -31.51
C GLY A 174 17.59 1.24 -32.45
N GLU A 175 18.67 1.70 -33.05
CA GLU A 175 19.51 0.89 -33.94
C GLU A 175 20.98 1.05 -33.58
N ALA A 176 21.69 -0.06 -33.43
CA ALA A 176 23.13 -0.11 -33.24
C ALA A 176 23.81 -0.61 -34.52
N ALA A 177 24.62 0.23 -35.16
CA ALA A 177 25.32 -0.13 -36.36
C ALA A 177 26.52 -1.07 -36.12
N VAL A 178 27.09 -1.01 -34.92
CA VAL A 178 28.25 -1.80 -34.43
C VAL A 178 28.00 -2.21 -33.00
N PRO A 179 28.76 -3.17 -32.41
CA PRO A 179 28.66 -3.47 -31.00
C PRO A 179 28.76 -2.18 -30.16
N THR A 180 27.79 -1.94 -29.28
CA THR A 180 27.61 -0.66 -28.61
C THR A 180 27.31 -0.89 -27.13
N SER A 181 28.00 -0.18 -26.23
CA SER A 181 27.58 -0.08 -24.84
C SER A 181 26.53 1.00 -24.68
N VAL A 182 25.59 0.76 -23.80
CA VAL A 182 24.53 1.72 -23.45
C VAL A 182 24.58 1.99 -21.96
N ASP A 183 24.79 3.23 -21.58
CA ASP A 183 24.63 3.73 -20.21
C ASP A 183 23.28 4.46 -20.11
N LEU A 184 22.52 4.10 -19.10
CA LEU A 184 21.23 4.73 -18.79
C LEU A 184 21.37 5.67 -17.60
N PHE A 185 20.89 6.89 -17.77
CA PHE A 185 20.74 7.88 -16.71
C PHE A 185 19.26 8.20 -16.53
N ILE A 186 18.79 8.18 -15.30
CA ILE A 186 17.44 8.62 -14.92
C ILE A 186 17.57 9.88 -14.07
N ASN A 187 16.97 10.97 -14.52
CA ASN A 187 17.07 12.29 -13.87
C ASN A 187 18.52 12.69 -13.53
N GLY A 188 19.47 12.38 -14.43
CA GLY A 188 20.89 12.68 -14.27
C GLY A 188 21.72 11.69 -13.45
N TYR A 189 21.11 10.68 -12.85
CA TYR A 189 21.82 9.61 -12.12
C TYR A 189 22.01 8.38 -12.97
N ARG A 190 23.24 7.85 -13.03
CA ARG A 190 23.53 6.61 -13.77
C ARG A 190 22.83 5.43 -13.10
N SER A 191 21.88 4.85 -13.82
CA SER A 191 21.03 3.75 -13.31
C SER A 191 21.53 2.37 -13.71
N GLY A 192 22.39 2.28 -14.73
CA GLY A 192 22.98 1.02 -15.15
C GLY A 192 23.59 1.09 -16.54
N SER A 193 24.13 -0.06 -17.02
CA SER A 193 24.67 -0.22 -18.37
C SER A 193 24.38 -1.60 -18.93
N THR A 194 24.31 -1.70 -20.27
CA THR A 194 24.16 -2.95 -20.99
C THR A 194 24.95 -2.93 -22.31
N GLN A 195 25.19 -4.10 -22.90
CA GLN A 195 25.86 -4.24 -24.18
C GLN A 195 24.85 -4.65 -25.25
N LEU A 196 24.87 -3.97 -26.39
CA LEU A 196 24.04 -4.25 -27.53
C LEU A 196 24.85 -4.84 -28.69
N GLN A 197 24.27 -5.82 -29.34
CA GLN A 197 24.76 -6.33 -30.60
C GLN A 197 24.27 -5.45 -31.76
N PRO A 198 24.99 -5.42 -32.92
CA PRO A 198 24.54 -4.67 -34.08
C PRO A 198 23.14 -5.09 -34.53
N GLY A 199 22.33 -4.12 -34.93
CA GLY A 199 20.97 -4.29 -35.45
C GLY A 199 19.95 -3.42 -34.70
N PRO A 200 18.67 -3.51 -35.06
CA PRO A 200 17.59 -2.88 -34.32
C PRO A 200 17.44 -3.53 -32.95
N PHE A 201 17.17 -2.71 -31.95
CA PHE A 201 17.01 -3.17 -30.59
C PHE A 201 15.84 -2.46 -29.87
N THR A 202 15.27 -3.11 -28.88
CA THR A 202 14.36 -2.51 -27.90
C THR A 202 14.85 -2.84 -26.51
N LEU A 203 15.14 -1.83 -25.70
CA LEU A 203 15.46 -1.95 -24.28
C LEU A 203 14.16 -1.91 -23.49
N THR A 204 13.94 -2.94 -22.69
CA THR A 204 12.78 -3.09 -21.79
C THR A 204 13.26 -3.18 -20.36
N ASN A 205 12.34 -3.14 -19.38
CA ASN A 205 12.64 -3.21 -17.95
C ASN A 205 13.65 -2.12 -17.51
N LEU A 206 13.48 -0.91 -18.03
CA LEU A 206 14.28 0.21 -17.60
C LEU A 206 13.96 0.54 -16.13
N PRO A 207 14.96 0.87 -15.30
CA PRO A 207 14.72 1.47 -14.01
C PRO A 207 13.84 2.71 -14.15
N TYR A 208 12.96 2.97 -13.19
CA TYR A 208 11.98 4.02 -13.27
C TYR A 208 11.79 4.74 -11.94
N ILE A 209 11.15 5.90 -12.01
CA ILE A 209 10.58 6.62 -10.88
C ILE A 209 9.09 6.82 -11.14
N ASN A 210 8.26 6.86 -10.10
CA ASN A 210 6.86 7.26 -10.25
C ASN A 210 6.77 8.74 -10.61
N GLY A 211 5.88 9.07 -11.55
CA GLY A 211 5.71 10.41 -12.08
C GLY A 211 6.52 10.66 -13.35
N ALA A 212 6.70 11.93 -13.68
CA ALA A 212 7.47 12.35 -14.82
C ALA A 212 8.98 12.30 -14.54
N GLY A 213 9.73 11.87 -15.55
CA GLY A 213 11.18 11.81 -15.50
C GLY A 213 11.79 11.84 -16.89
N ASP A 214 13.11 12.02 -16.93
CA ASP A 214 13.90 11.96 -18.15
C ASP A 214 14.89 10.79 -18.08
N ALA A 215 14.80 9.91 -19.07
CA ALA A 215 15.79 8.86 -19.32
C ALA A 215 16.78 9.36 -20.39
N VAL A 216 18.05 9.42 -20.05
CA VAL A 216 19.12 9.74 -20.99
C VAL A 216 19.92 8.47 -21.28
N LEU A 217 19.85 8.03 -22.52
CA LEU A 217 20.67 6.91 -23.00
C LEU A 217 21.92 7.46 -23.68
N VAL A 218 23.07 7.07 -23.16
CA VAL A 218 24.37 7.36 -23.77
C VAL A 218 24.87 6.08 -24.41
N THR A 219 24.84 6.01 -25.74
CA THR A 219 25.38 4.90 -26.52
C THR A 219 26.84 5.19 -26.87
N THR A 220 27.73 4.24 -26.59
CA THR A 220 29.15 4.34 -26.91
C THR A 220 29.51 3.19 -27.83
N ASP A 221 29.93 3.47 -29.07
CA ASP A 221 30.35 2.45 -30.04
C ASP A 221 31.79 1.95 -29.77
N ALA A 222 32.17 0.92 -30.50
CA ALA A 222 33.51 0.31 -30.38
C ALA A 222 34.66 1.28 -30.72
N LEU A 223 34.39 2.40 -31.36
CA LEU A 223 35.36 3.47 -31.71
C LEU A 223 35.34 4.60 -30.68
N GLY A 224 34.54 4.47 -29.60
CA GLY A 224 34.43 5.48 -28.55
C GLY A 224 33.54 6.67 -28.88
N ARG A 225 32.79 6.65 -30.00
CA ARG A 225 31.85 7.72 -30.34
C ARG A 225 30.61 7.60 -29.46
N GLN A 226 30.18 8.72 -28.88
CA GLN A 226 29.03 8.77 -28.03
C GLN A 226 27.85 9.50 -28.66
N VAL A 227 26.66 8.96 -28.50
CA VAL A 227 25.40 9.58 -28.86
C VAL A 227 24.51 9.57 -27.63
N SER A 228 23.99 10.74 -27.27
CA SER A 228 23.06 10.90 -26.14
C SER A 228 21.66 11.14 -26.69
N THR A 229 20.69 10.38 -26.18
CA THR A 229 19.27 10.52 -26.51
C THR A 229 18.48 10.66 -25.24
N THR A 230 17.72 11.76 -25.10
CA THR A 230 16.82 12.00 -23.97
C THR A 230 15.41 11.57 -24.32
N LEU A 231 14.79 10.80 -23.44
CA LEU A 231 13.44 10.29 -23.57
C LEU A 231 12.63 10.68 -22.33
N PRO A 232 11.70 11.63 -22.43
CA PRO A 232 10.81 11.94 -21.31
C PRO A 232 9.79 10.80 -21.14
N PHE A 233 9.48 10.47 -19.87
CA PHE A 233 8.51 9.43 -19.56
C PHE A 233 7.61 9.85 -18.38
N TYR A 234 6.50 9.15 -18.23
CA TYR A 234 5.62 9.22 -17.07
C TYR A 234 5.21 7.81 -16.66
N VAL A 235 5.45 7.44 -15.40
CA VAL A 235 5.09 6.14 -14.83
C VAL A 235 4.08 6.33 -13.71
N THR A 236 3.04 5.51 -13.69
CA THR A 236 2.06 5.45 -12.61
C THR A 236 1.59 4.04 -12.38
N SER A 237 1.42 3.68 -11.11
CA SER A 237 0.81 2.41 -10.69
C SER A 237 -0.71 2.37 -10.86
N ASP A 238 -1.35 3.50 -11.21
CA ASP A 238 -2.81 3.55 -11.43
C ASP A 238 -3.23 2.82 -12.71
N LEU A 239 -2.32 2.69 -13.68
CA LEU A 239 -2.51 1.95 -14.92
C LEU A 239 -2.14 0.48 -14.77
N LEU A 240 -2.87 -0.40 -15.45
CA LEU A 240 -2.43 -1.78 -15.67
C LEU A 240 -1.67 -1.89 -17.00
N LYS A 241 -0.58 -2.66 -16.99
CA LYS A 241 0.18 -3.01 -18.19
C LYS A 241 -0.72 -3.69 -19.19
N GLN A 242 -0.48 -3.45 -20.49
CA GLN A 242 -1.26 -4.04 -21.58
C GLN A 242 -1.39 -5.56 -21.42
N GLY A 243 -2.62 -6.07 -21.54
CA GLY A 243 -2.96 -7.49 -21.43
C GLY A 243 -3.14 -8.01 -20.01
N LEU A 244 -2.78 -7.24 -18.97
CA LEU A 244 -3.06 -7.63 -17.59
C LEU A 244 -4.51 -7.35 -17.21
N SER A 245 -5.04 -8.23 -16.37
CA SER A 245 -6.33 -8.05 -15.73
C SER A 245 -6.22 -8.20 -14.22
N ASP A 246 -7.02 -7.45 -13.51
CA ASP A 246 -7.17 -7.46 -12.06
C ASP A 246 -8.66 -7.45 -11.71
N GLY A 247 -9.03 -8.03 -10.59
CA GLY A 247 -10.41 -7.99 -10.13
C GLY A 247 -10.77 -9.11 -9.19
N ALA A 248 -11.90 -8.93 -8.53
CA ALA A 248 -12.43 -9.90 -7.58
C ALA A 248 -13.96 -9.95 -7.63
N VAL A 249 -14.50 -11.09 -7.23
CA VAL A 249 -15.93 -11.30 -7.01
C VAL A 249 -16.12 -11.78 -5.58
N THR A 250 -17.03 -11.13 -4.87
CA THR A 250 -17.41 -11.45 -3.49
C THR A 250 -18.91 -11.71 -3.43
N LEU A 251 -19.29 -12.86 -2.87
CA LEU A 251 -20.68 -13.28 -2.68
C LEU A 251 -20.89 -13.71 -1.24
N GLY A 252 -21.98 -13.25 -0.63
CA GLY A 252 -22.26 -13.60 0.77
C GLY A 252 -23.42 -12.79 1.33
N SER A 253 -23.33 -12.48 2.63
CA SER A 253 -24.28 -11.64 3.37
C SER A 253 -23.56 -10.49 4.04
N LEU A 254 -24.11 -9.29 4.01
CA LEU A 254 -23.51 -8.10 4.62
C LEU A 254 -23.25 -8.32 6.12
N ARG A 255 -22.06 -8.04 6.59
CA ARG A 255 -21.68 -8.13 8.01
C ARG A 255 -22.12 -6.85 8.72
N ARG A 256 -23.09 -6.99 9.63
CA ARG A 256 -23.66 -5.92 10.43
C ARG A 256 -23.03 -5.85 11.81
N ASN A 257 -23.09 -4.69 12.44
CA ASN A 257 -22.64 -4.48 13.81
C ASN A 257 -21.28 -5.13 14.12
N TYR A 258 -20.34 -4.99 13.17
CA TYR A 258 -18.98 -5.50 13.31
C TYR A 258 -18.30 -4.89 14.54
N GLY A 259 -17.67 -5.74 15.35
CA GLY A 259 -17.06 -5.31 16.62
C GLY A 259 -18.05 -5.09 17.78
N ILE A 260 -19.35 -5.30 17.53
CA ILE A 260 -20.43 -5.16 18.53
C ILE A 260 -21.16 -6.49 18.74
N LYS A 261 -21.52 -7.17 17.64
CA LYS A 261 -22.23 -8.46 17.68
C LYS A 261 -21.46 -9.56 16.99
N ASN A 262 -21.53 -10.78 17.54
CA ASN A 262 -20.73 -11.93 17.07
C ASN A 262 -21.11 -12.42 15.66
N PHE A 263 -22.39 -12.58 15.36
CA PHE A 263 -22.90 -13.20 14.14
C PHE A 263 -24.12 -12.44 13.61
N ASP A 264 -23.93 -11.18 13.29
CA ASP A 264 -25.00 -10.35 12.71
C ASP A 264 -24.74 -10.18 11.21
N TYR A 265 -25.41 -11.03 10.43
CA TYR A 265 -25.35 -11.00 8.97
C TYR A 265 -26.68 -10.55 8.39
N GLY A 266 -26.62 -9.63 7.45
CA GLY A 266 -27.76 -9.06 6.74
C GLY A 266 -28.20 -9.90 5.54
N PRO A 267 -28.88 -9.28 4.57
CA PRO A 267 -29.33 -9.96 3.36
C PRO A 267 -28.15 -10.44 2.53
N ALA A 268 -28.46 -11.38 1.63
CA ALA A 268 -27.53 -11.81 0.61
C ALA A 268 -27.13 -10.64 -0.29
N ALA A 269 -25.86 -10.55 -0.59
CA ALA A 269 -25.26 -9.50 -1.39
C ALA A 269 -24.10 -10.04 -2.23
N GLY A 270 -23.79 -9.33 -3.29
CA GLY A 270 -22.64 -9.61 -4.14
C GLY A 270 -21.99 -8.34 -4.63
N SER A 271 -20.68 -8.39 -4.82
CA SER A 271 -19.86 -7.31 -5.39
C SER A 271 -18.85 -7.91 -6.36
N GLY A 272 -18.62 -7.23 -7.47
CA GLY A 272 -17.59 -7.62 -8.44
C GLY A 272 -16.91 -6.41 -9.03
N SER A 273 -15.58 -6.43 -9.04
CA SER A 273 -14.74 -5.41 -9.65
C SER A 273 -13.83 -6.06 -10.70
N TYR A 274 -13.57 -5.34 -11.78
CA TYR A 274 -12.68 -5.80 -12.83
C TYR A 274 -11.92 -4.64 -13.47
N ARG A 275 -10.62 -4.81 -13.68
CA ARG A 275 -9.74 -3.87 -14.38
C ARG A 275 -9.02 -4.60 -15.49
N TYR A 276 -8.81 -3.95 -16.61
CA TYR A 276 -8.09 -4.50 -17.76
C TYR A 276 -7.21 -3.46 -18.42
N GLY A 277 -5.93 -3.73 -18.53
CA GLY A 277 -4.97 -2.94 -19.30
C GLY A 277 -5.17 -3.15 -20.80
N MET A 278 -5.96 -2.30 -21.44
CA MET A 278 -6.24 -2.40 -22.87
C MET A 278 -5.03 -2.00 -23.70
N THR A 279 -4.34 -0.97 -23.26
CA THR A 279 -3.03 -0.52 -23.80
C THR A 279 -2.19 0.02 -22.63
N ASP A 280 -0.91 0.33 -22.86
CA ASP A 280 -0.05 0.93 -21.84
C ASP A 280 -0.40 2.39 -21.48
N TRP A 281 -1.42 2.96 -22.12
CA TRP A 281 -1.95 4.28 -21.81
C TRP A 281 -3.44 4.27 -21.41
N LEU A 282 -4.14 3.12 -21.48
CA LEU A 282 -5.56 2.99 -21.20
C LEU A 282 -5.85 1.74 -20.37
N THR A 283 -6.38 1.93 -19.18
CA THR A 283 -6.99 0.88 -18.35
C THR A 283 -8.50 1.09 -18.28
N LEU A 284 -9.26 0.03 -18.54
CA LEU A 284 -10.71 0.00 -18.38
C LEU A 284 -11.08 -0.61 -17.04
N GLU A 285 -12.14 -0.09 -16.43
CA GLU A 285 -12.63 -0.53 -15.12
C GLU A 285 -14.14 -0.78 -15.18
N GLY A 286 -14.60 -1.80 -14.45
CA GLY A 286 -16.01 -2.12 -14.30
C GLY A 286 -16.32 -2.56 -12.88
N HIS A 287 -17.50 -2.21 -12.38
CA HIS A 287 -17.96 -2.59 -11.05
C HIS A 287 -19.46 -2.85 -11.04
N VAL A 288 -19.86 -3.87 -10.29
CA VAL A 288 -21.26 -4.23 -10.08
C VAL A 288 -21.51 -4.58 -8.61
N GLU A 289 -22.67 -4.19 -8.10
CA GLU A 289 -23.15 -4.59 -6.77
C GLU A 289 -24.60 -5.02 -6.83
N GLY A 290 -24.98 -5.96 -6.00
CA GLY A 290 -26.34 -6.43 -5.90
C GLY A 290 -26.69 -6.92 -4.51
N ALA A 291 -27.90 -6.60 -4.06
CA ALA A 291 -28.56 -7.13 -2.87
C ALA A 291 -30.07 -7.07 -3.07
N GLN A 292 -30.85 -7.50 -2.08
CA GLN A 292 -32.31 -7.32 -2.14
C GLN A 292 -32.61 -5.82 -2.31
N GLU A 293 -33.38 -5.46 -3.33
CA GLU A 293 -33.75 -4.07 -3.69
C GLU A 293 -32.54 -3.14 -3.97
N LEU A 294 -31.36 -3.69 -4.26
CA LEU A 294 -30.18 -2.96 -4.71
C LEU A 294 -29.62 -3.58 -5.99
N ALA A 295 -29.45 -2.75 -7.00
CA ALA A 295 -28.64 -3.05 -8.17
C ALA A 295 -27.79 -1.82 -8.52
N LEU A 296 -26.49 -2.01 -8.68
CA LEU A 296 -25.54 -0.99 -9.09
C LEU A 296 -24.65 -1.53 -10.20
N GLY A 297 -24.39 -0.72 -11.20
CA GLY A 297 -23.41 -0.99 -12.24
C GLY A 297 -22.69 0.28 -12.62
N GLY A 298 -21.41 0.17 -12.88
CA GLY A 298 -20.56 1.30 -13.24
C GLY A 298 -19.37 0.90 -14.10
N ALA A 299 -18.85 1.88 -14.81
CA ALA A 299 -17.64 1.76 -15.62
C ALA A 299 -16.71 2.95 -15.40
N GLY A 300 -15.44 2.72 -15.51
CA GLY A 300 -14.40 3.73 -15.36
C GLY A 300 -13.25 3.53 -16.32
N THR A 301 -12.42 4.54 -16.42
CA THR A 301 -11.19 4.50 -17.20
C THR A 301 -10.07 5.27 -16.50
N VAL A 302 -8.84 4.78 -16.68
CA VAL A 302 -7.61 5.49 -16.33
C VAL A 302 -6.83 5.71 -17.62
N ILE A 303 -6.52 6.96 -17.93
CA ILE A 303 -5.93 7.38 -19.20
C ILE A 303 -4.64 8.15 -18.93
N LYS A 304 -3.52 7.68 -19.47
CA LYS A 304 -2.23 8.37 -19.46
C LYS A 304 -2.17 9.37 -20.62
N LEU A 305 -1.94 10.63 -20.30
CA LEU A 305 -1.80 11.72 -21.27
C LEU A 305 -0.34 11.90 -21.72
N GLY A 306 0.29 10.84 -22.23
CA GLY A 306 1.71 10.87 -22.58
C GLY A 306 2.58 11.16 -21.36
N GLN A 307 3.33 12.27 -21.39
CA GLN A 307 4.16 12.74 -20.27
C GLN A 307 3.44 13.71 -19.33
N PHE A 308 2.17 14.07 -19.61
CA PHE A 308 1.42 15.09 -18.89
C PHE A 308 0.50 14.54 -17.80
N GLY A 309 0.81 13.33 -17.29
CA GLY A 309 0.08 12.75 -16.17
C GLY A 309 -1.06 11.83 -16.57
N VAL A 310 -1.98 11.65 -15.64
CA VAL A 310 -3.05 10.66 -15.72
C VAL A 310 -4.40 11.30 -15.37
N VAL A 311 -5.41 10.96 -16.15
CA VAL A 311 -6.81 11.29 -15.88
C VAL A 311 -7.54 9.99 -15.53
N ASN A 312 -8.33 10.01 -14.48
CA ASN A 312 -9.31 8.99 -14.18
C ASN A 312 -10.74 9.54 -14.33
N THR A 313 -11.65 8.73 -14.79
CA THR A 313 -13.07 9.07 -14.82
C THR A 313 -13.92 7.81 -14.69
N SER A 314 -15.05 7.93 -14.01
CA SER A 314 -16.00 6.83 -13.86
C SER A 314 -17.44 7.34 -13.72
N TYR A 315 -18.37 6.51 -14.12
CA TYR A 315 -19.79 6.71 -13.90
C TYR A 315 -20.41 5.42 -13.39
N SER A 316 -21.25 5.53 -12.38
CA SER A 316 -22.06 4.42 -11.87
C SER A 316 -23.51 4.85 -11.71
N GLN A 317 -24.40 3.92 -12.00
CA GLN A 317 -25.84 4.06 -11.85
C GLN A 317 -26.34 3.00 -10.87
N SER A 318 -27.20 3.40 -9.95
CA SER A 318 -27.80 2.50 -8.99
C SER A 318 -29.30 2.65 -8.90
N ARG A 319 -29.95 1.60 -8.43
CA ARG A 319 -31.34 1.60 -7.97
C ARG A 319 -31.41 0.89 -6.63
N MET A 320 -31.83 1.59 -5.60
CA MET A 320 -31.94 1.06 -4.24
C MET A 320 -33.30 1.43 -3.65
N ARG A 321 -34.08 0.43 -3.20
CA ARG A 321 -35.42 0.62 -2.58
C ARG A 321 -36.38 1.49 -3.40
N GLY A 322 -36.32 1.36 -4.73
CA GLY A 322 -37.16 2.12 -5.66
C GLY A 322 -36.54 3.44 -6.12
N GLU A 323 -35.63 4.03 -5.38
CA GLU A 323 -34.92 5.24 -5.77
C GLU A 323 -33.78 4.93 -6.76
N ALA A 324 -33.57 5.80 -7.72
CA ALA A 324 -32.51 5.68 -8.72
C ALA A 324 -31.60 6.92 -8.66
N GLY A 325 -30.29 6.70 -8.78
CA GLY A 325 -29.33 7.78 -8.78
C GLY A 325 -27.99 7.38 -9.40
N GLY A 326 -27.26 8.37 -9.87
CA GLY A 326 -25.93 8.22 -10.46
C GLY A 326 -24.85 8.81 -9.58
N GLN A 327 -23.62 8.35 -9.83
CA GLN A 327 -22.41 8.93 -9.32
C GLN A 327 -21.42 9.10 -10.46
N ILE A 328 -20.82 10.27 -10.56
CA ILE A 328 -19.70 10.54 -11.46
C ILE A 328 -18.47 10.92 -10.65
N ASN A 329 -17.31 10.36 -11.01
CA ASN A 329 -16.02 10.71 -10.46
C ASN A 329 -15.08 11.10 -11.60
N TRP A 330 -14.22 12.08 -11.35
CA TRP A 330 -13.12 12.41 -12.24
C TRP A 330 -11.96 13.00 -11.44
N GLY A 331 -10.78 12.77 -11.93
CA GLY A 331 -9.56 13.26 -11.30
C GLY A 331 -8.43 13.39 -12.30
N TYR A 332 -7.43 14.14 -11.90
CA TYR A 332 -6.19 14.32 -12.63
C TYR A 332 -5.02 14.29 -11.67
N GLN A 333 -3.95 13.63 -12.06
CA GLN A 333 -2.71 13.57 -11.29
C GLN A 333 -1.52 13.79 -12.20
N TYR A 334 -0.62 14.66 -11.75
CA TYR A 334 0.68 14.88 -12.37
C TYR A 334 1.73 15.08 -11.30
N SER A 335 2.86 14.38 -11.41
CA SER A 335 3.95 14.45 -10.45
C SER A 335 5.29 14.50 -11.16
N THR A 336 6.17 15.38 -10.70
CA THR A 336 7.57 15.47 -11.10
C THR A 336 8.46 15.46 -9.85
N SER A 337 9.78 15.54 -10.02
CA SER A 337 10.72 15.74 -8.91
C SER A 337 10.56 17.11 -8.22
N GLU A 338 10.01 18.10 -8.92
CA GLU A 338 9.91 19.48 -8.46
C GLU A 338 8.53 19.83 -7.91
N TYR A 339 7.47 19.29 -8.51
CA TYR A 339 6.10 19.56 -8.07
C TYR A 339 5.13 18.43 -8.38
N SER A 340 4.05 18.37 -7.62
CA SER A 340 2.92 17.49 -7.91
C SER A 340 1.59 18.23 -7.79
N VAL A 341 0.66 17.87 -8.65
CA VAL A 341 -0.73 18.35 -8.67
C VAL A 341 -1.65 17.15 -8.70
N ALA A 342 -2.65 17.14 -7.83
CA ALA A 342 -3.71 16.15 -7.92
C ALA A 342 -5.07 16.81 -7.66
N THR A 343 -6.08 16.35 -8.40
CA THR A 343 -7.48 16.75 -8.19
C THR A 343 -8.36 15.52 -8.22
N GLN A 344 -9.37 15.51 -7.36
CA GLN A 344 -10.38 14.44 -7.34
C GLN A 344 -11.75 15.04 -7.07
N HIS A 345 -12.72 14.64 -7.86
CA HIS A 345 -14.09 15.16 -7.81
C HIS A 345 -15.08 14.01 -7.78
N THR A 346 -16.09 14.13 -6.95
CA THR A 346 -17.23 13.20 -6.90
C THR A 346 -18.52 14.02 -6.89
N ARG A 347 -19.48 13.62 -7.71
CA ARG A 347 -20.85 14.15 -7.72
C ARG A 347 -21.82 12.99 -7.64
N ARG A 348 -22.80 13.10 -6.76
CA ARG A 348 -23.82 12.06 -6.53
C ARG A 348 -25.22 12.62 -6.60
N ASP A 349 -26.12 11.82 -7.14
CA ASP A 349 -27.55 12.08 -7.04
C ASP A 349 -28.09 11.63 -5.68
N ARG A 350 -29.18 12.22 -5.22
CA ARG A 350 -29.81 11.89 -3.93
C ARG A 350 -30.26 10.42 -3.85
N GLY A 351 -30.73 9.84 -4.93
CA GLY A 351 -31.17 8.45 -5.02
C GLY A 351 -30.05 7.43 -5.25
N PHE A 352 -28.76 7.87 -5.24
CA PHE A 352 -27.63 6.94 -5.37
C PHE A 352 -27.53 6.05 -4.15
N GLY A 353 -27.33 4.73 -4.36
CA GLY A 353 -27.13 3.76 -3.30
C GLY A 353 -26.09 2.71 -3.69
N ASN A 354 -25.42 2.15 -2.71
CA ASN A 354 -24.46 1.06 -2.85
C ASN A 354 -24.49 0.14 -1.62
N LEU A 355 -23.72 -0.92 -1.62
CA LEU A 355 -23.67 -1.87 -0.48
C LEU A 355 -23.20 -1.21 0.81
N ALA A 356 -22.30 -0.23 0.76
CA ALA A 356 -21.82 0.48 1.95
C ALA A 356 -22.90 1.34 2.61
N LEU A 357 -23.88 1.79 1.84
CA LEU A 357 -25.03 2.60 2.30
C LEU A 357 -26.26 1.76 2.64
N TYR A 358 -26.26 0.47 2.25
CA TYR A 358 -27.44 -0.38 2.29
C TYR A 358 -28.09 -0.50 3.68
N ASP A 359 -27.28 -0.63 4.72
CA ASP A 359 -27.73 -0.77 6.12
C ASP A 359 -27.54 0.50 6.96
N GLN A 360 -27.22 1.63 6.33
CA GLN A 360 -27.13 2.90 7.02
C GLN A 360 -28.52 3.34 7.52
N PRO A 361 -28.62 3.84 8.78
CA PRO A 361 -29.89 4.36 9.27
C PRO A 361 -30.32 5.55 8.43
N THR A 362 -31.59 5.58 8.05
CA THR A 362 -32.16 6.72 7.34
C THR A 362 -32.30 7.88 8.33
N VAL A 363 -31.57 8.96 8.10
CA VAL A 363 -31.72 10.22 8.82
C VAL A 363 -32.77 11.05 8.08
N TYR A 364 -33.69 11.68 8.79
CA TYR A 364 -34.73 12.53 8.22
C TYR A 364 -34.46 14.00 8.49
N ASP A 365 -34.80 14.87 7.55
CA ASP A 365 -34.75 16.31 7.75
C ASP A 365 -35.97 16.81 8.58
N GLU A 366 -36.02 18.10 8.87
CA GLU A 366 -37.12 18.74 9.62
C GLU A 366 -38.51 18.59 8.94
N ASN A 367 -38.56 18.15 7.68
CA ASN A 367 -39.74 17.94 6.90
C ASN A 367 -40.08 16.45 6.67
N ASP A 368 -39.51 15.56 7.50
CA ASP A 368 -39.63 14.09 7.38
C ASP A 368 -39.16 13.52 6.03
N LYS A 369 -38.25 14.19 5.34
CA LYS A 369 -37.61 13.66 4.14
C LYS A 369 -36.31 12.95 4.50
N PRO A 370 -36.07 11.76 3.93
CA PRO A 370 -34.83 11.07 4.16
C PRO A 370 -33.63 11.89 3.64
N ILE A 371 -32.66 12.09 4.50
CA ILE A 371 -31.38 12.68 4.16
C ILE A 371 -30.44 11.54 3.78
N ALA A 372 -29.80 11.65 2.62
CA ALA A 372 -28.76 10.71 2.25
C ALA A 372 -27.57 10.85 3.21
N SER A 373 -27.11 9.75 3.76
CA SER A 373 -26.02 9.69 4.76
C SER A 373 -24.62 9.85 4.14
N PHE A 374 -24.51 10.35 2.93
CA PHE A 374 -23.26 10.57 2.22
C PHE A 374 -23.22 11.94 1.53
N SER A 375 -22.05 12.37 1.14
CA SER A 375 -21.84 13.66 0.50
C SER A 375 -22.44 13.70 -0.92
N ARG A 376 -23.09 14.82 -1.26
CA ARG A 376 -23.53 15.14 -2.62
C ARG A 376 -22.35 15.45 -3.53
N ASN A 377 -21.50 16.35 -3.07
CA ASN A 377 -20.31 16.80 -3.79
C ASN A 377 -19.08 16.64 -2.90
N THR A 378 -18.00 16.14 -3.47
CA THR A 378 -16.68 16.13 -2.84
C THR A 378 -15.68 16.64 -3.85
N ASP A 379 -14.91 17.64 -3.48
CA ASP A 379 -13.85 18.24 -4.30
C ASP A 379 -12.57 18.25 -3.50
N GLN A 380 -11.48 17.77 -4.10
CA GLN A 380 -10.15 17.77 -3.49
C GLN A 380 -9.15 18.31 -4.50
N TYR A 381 -8.30 19.20 -4.03
CA TYR A 381 -7.16 19.72 -4.78
C TYR A 381 -5.93 19.62 -3.90
N SER A 382 -4.83 19.16 -4.43
CA SER A 382 -3.54 19.17 -3.75
C SER A 382 -2.44 19.65 -4.69
N LEU A 383 -1.51 20.40 -4.13
CA LEU A 383 -0.39 20.96 -4.82
C LEU A 383 0.82 20.92 -3.90
N THR A 384 1.93 20.37 -4.37
CA THR A 384 3.20 20.39 -3.63
C THR A 384 4.31 20.90 -4.53
N PHE A 385 5.25 21.64 -3.94
CA PHE A 385 6.46 22.11 -4.59
C PHE A 385 7.68 21.74 -3.76
N ASN A 386 8.68 21.17 -4.40
CA ASN A 386 10.01 20.98 -3.85
C ASN A 386 10.88 22.16 -4.25
N LEU A 387 11.21 23.01 -3.30
CA LEU A 387 12.05 24.19 -3.51
C LEU A 387 13.54 23.92 -3.21
N GLY A 388 13.97 22.65 -3.26
CA GLY A 388 15.33 22.21 -2.99
C GLY A 388 15.78 22.62 -1.57
N GLN A 389 16.82 23.42 -1.47
CA GLN A 389 17.36 23.85 -0.17
C GLN A 389 16.40 24.68 0.69
N TYR A 390 15.34 25.22 0.12
CA TYR A 390 14.32 26.00 0.84
C TYR A 390 13.17 25.13 1.36
N GLY A 391 13.21 23.82 1.08
CA GLY A 391 12.24 22.84 1.58
C GLY A 391 11.06 22.61 0.66
N ASN A 392 9.99 22.06 1.21
CA ASN A 392 8.78 21.71 0.49
C ASN A 392 7.61 22.57 0.94
N ILE A 393 6.81 23.03 -0.01
CA ILE A 393 5.54 23.73 0.24
C ILE A 393 4.41 22.85 -0.25
N GLY A 394 3.36 22.72 0.58
CA GLY A 394 2.14 22.01 0.24
C GLY A 394 0.91 22.92 0.43
N ALA A 395 -0.07 22.75 -0.44
CA ALA A 395 -1.39 23.31 -0.31
C ALA A 395 -2.42 22.23 -0.65
N ALA A 396 -3.46 22.09 0.18
CA ALA A 396 -4.59 21.21 -0.11
C ALA A 396 -5.89 21.92 0.25
N TRP A 397 -6.89 21.77 -0.60
CA TRP A 397 -8.23 22.22 -0.33
C TRP A 397 -9.21 21.06 -0.50
N ILE A 398 -10.09 20.89 0.47
CA ILE A 398 -11.12 19.85 0.48
C ILE A 398 -12.45 20.52 0.74
N GLY A 399 -13.39 20.32 -0.18
CA GLY A 399 -14.77 20.75 -0.05
C GLY A 399 -15.71 19.55 -0.06
N VAL A 400 -16.57 19.44 0.93
CA VAL A 400 -17.61 18.43 1.05
C VAL A 400 -18.95 19.12 1.22
N GLU A 401 -19.91 18.80 0.37
CA GLU A 401 -21.28 19.29 0.46
C GLU A 401 -22.22 18.10 0.65
N SER A 402 -23.01 18.14 1.69
CA SER A 402 -24.04 17.15 2.00
C SER A 402 -25.37 17.48 1.30
N PHE A 403 -26.31 16.53 1.27
CA PHE A 403 -27.64 16.76 0.68
C PHE A 403 -28.56 17.68 1.49
N ASP A 404 -28.25 17.92 2.75
CA ASP A 404 -28.88 18.91 3.61
C ASP A 404 -28.28 20.33 3.49
N SER A 405 -27.40 20.51 2.47
CA SER A 405 -26.70 21.76 2.20
C SER A 405 -25.67 22.16 3.25
N GLN A 406 -25.30 21.27 4.17
CA GLN A 406 -24.14 21.50 5.03
C GLN A 406 -22.88 21.40 4.18
N LYS A 407 -22.00 22.36 4.39
CA LYS A 407 -20.70 22.39 3.69
C LYS A 407 -19.57 22.33 4.72
N THR A 408 -18.54 21.60 4.38
CA THR A 408 -17.26 21.63 5.07
C THR A 408 -16.19 21.96 4.06
N GLU A 409 -15.47 23.05 4.27
CA GLU A 409 -14.41 23.49 3.37
C GLU A 409 -13.13 23.73 4.18
N LEU A 410 -12.12 22.94 3.92
CA LEU A 410 -10.84 22.98 4.62
C LEU A 410 -9.73 23.37 3.66
N LEU A 411 -8.97 24.40 4.03
CA LEU A 411 -7.72 24.76 3.38
C LEU A 411 -6.56 24.39 4.29
N ASN A 412 -5.62 23.60 3.79
CA ASN A 412 -4.39 23.25 4.49
C ASN A 412 -3.20 23.82 3.72
N LEU A 413 -2.31 24.49 4.43
CA LEU A 413 -1.04 24.99 3.93
C LEU A 413 0.07 24.39 4.77
N SER A 414 1.16 23.97 4.16
CA SER A 414 2.31 23.41 4.87
C SER A 414 3.62 23.86 4.26
N TRP A 415 4.63 23.98 5.10
CA TRP A 415 6.00 24.15 4.72
C TRP A 415 6.89 23.31 5.60
N SER A 416 7.85 22.60 5.00
CA SER A 416 8.84 21.82 5.73
C SER A 416 10.22 22.04 5.15
N ARG A 417 11.23 22.01 6.01
CA ARG A 417 12.62 22.18 5.61
C ARG A 417 13.53 21.36 6.53
N ASN A 418 14.50 20.69 5.93
CA ASN A 418 15.62 20.14 6.67
C ASN A 418 16.58 21.27 7.06
N LEU A 419 17.04 21.24 8.31
CA LEU A 419 17.96 22.19 8.89
C LEU A 419 19.37 21.57 8.97
N TRP A 420 20.04 21.72 10.09
CA TRP A 420 21.37 21.11 10.34
C TRP A 420 21.22 19.62 10.69
N GLY A 421 22.16 18.80 10.27
CA GLY A 421 22.13 17.36 10.49
C GLY A 421 20.87 16.73 9.87
N ALA A 422 20.14 15.96 10.63
CA ALA A 422 18.83 15.41 10.25
C ALA A 422 17.65 16.13 10.94
N SER A 423 17.88 17.34 11.48
CA SER A 423 16.82 18.14 12.10
C SER A 423 15.89 18.73 11.03
N SER A 424 14.61 18.88 11.36
CA SER A 424 13.62 19.43 10.47
C SER A 424 12.69 20.41 11.17
N ILE A 425 12.23 21.41 10.43
CA ILE A 425 11.18 22.32 10.85
C ILE A 425 9.95 22.13 9.96
N TYR A 426 8.80 22.17 10.56
CA TYR A 426 7.50 22.02 9.92
C TYR A 426 6.56 23.11 10.39
N LEU A 427 5.97 23.84 9.45
CA LEU A 427 4.92 24.81 9.67
C LEU A 427 3.67 24.36 8.94
N ALA A 428 2.55 24.28 9.63
CA ALA A 428 1.25 23.97 9.07
C ALA A 428 0.21 25.00 9.48
N GLY A 429 -0.68 25.31 8.56
CA GLY A 429 -1.86 26.11 8.81
C GLY A 429 -3.06 25.43 8.18
N SER A 430 -4.14 25.29 8.93
CA SER A 430 -5.43 24.84 8.41
C SER A 430 -6.52 25.86 8.71
N ARG A 431 -7.43 26.02 7.78
CA ARG A 431 -8.56 26.92 7.92
C ARG A 431 -9.85 26.18 7.59
N ASP A 432 -10.77 26.19 8.54
CA ASP A 432 -12.17 25.89 8.27
C ASP A 432 -12.81 27.16 7.68
N GLN A 433 -13.20 27.11 6.41
CA GLN A 433 -13.72 28.30 5.72
C GLN A 433 -15.14 28.67 6.20
N GLN A 434 -15.90 27.73 6.75
CA GLN A 434 -17.23 27.98 7.30
C GLN A 434 -17.15 28.76 8.61
N ARG A 435 -16.25 28.36 9.51
CA ARG A 435 -16.00 29.03 10.79
C ARG A 435 -15.10 30.25 10.65
N GLY A 436 -14.29 30.30 9.59
CA GLY A 436 -13.31 31.35 9.36
C GLY A 436 -12.06 31.25 10.24
N ASP A 437 -11.94 30.18 10.99
CA ASP A 437 -10.93 29.97 12.02
C ASP A 437 -9.65 29.34 11.43
N TRP A 438 -8.50 29.76 11.97
CA TRP A 438 -7.20 29.19 11.64
C TRP A 438 -6.64 28.36 12.79
N THR A 439 -6.15 27.17 12.46
CA THR A 439 -5.21 26.42 13.29
C THR A 439 -3.82 26.55 12.69
N VAL A 440 -2.85 26.96 13.49
CA VAL A 440 -1.45 27.11 13.02
C VAL A 440 -0.55 26.34 13.97
N ALA A 441 0.32 25.52 13.43
CA ALA A 441 1.29 24.73 14.18
C ALA A 441 2.71 24.91 13.61
N LEU A 442 3.67 25.14 14.50
CA LEU A 442 5.11 25.17 14.19
C LEU A 442 5.78 24.07 15.01
N SER A 443 6.49 23.18 14.36
CA SER A 443 7.21 22.07 15.00
C SER A 443 8.67 22.04 14.57
N LEU A 444 9.55 21.88 15.54
CA LEU A 444 10.99 21.62 15.34
C LEU A 444 11.28 20.21 15.85
N GLN A 445 11.82 19.37 14.99
CA GLN A 445 12.27 18.02 15.35
C GLN A 445 13.79 17.92 15.24
N VAL A 446 14.41 17.38 16.28
CA VAL A 446 15.86 17.24 16.40
C VAL A 446 16.20 15.81 16.77
N PRO A 447 16.85 15.03 15.89
CA PRO A 447 17.46 13.76 16.29
C PRO A 447 18.67 14.03 17.19
N LEU A 448 18.72 13.35 18.34
CA LEU A 448 19.78 13.49 19.34
C LEU A 448 20.77 12.33 19.31
N GLY A 449 20.51 11.33 18.48
CA GLY A 449 21.31 10.13 18.30
C GLY A 449 20.66 9.15 17.34
N ALA A 450 21.14 7.92 17.31
CA ALA A 450 20.62 6.89 16.41
C ALA A 450 19.16 6.48 16.75
N ARG A 451 18.75 6.62 18.02
CA ARG A 451 17.44 6.20 18.51
C ARG A 451 16.69 7.28 19.29
N ASP A 452 17.33 8.41 19.53
CA ASP A 452 16.80 9.50 20.34
C ASP A 452 16.36 10.67 19.49
N SER A 453 15.22 11.23 19.79
CA SER A 453 14.71 12.44 19.14
C SER A 453 13.95 13.32 20.14
N ALA A 454 14.03 14.61 19.94
CA ALA A 454 13.23 15.60 20.65
C ALA A 454 12.45 16.44 19.65
N ALA A 455 11.25 16.86 20.04
CA ALA A 455 10.44 17.78 19.25
C ALA A 455 9.85 18.86 20.16
N VAL A 456 9.79 20.07 19.64
CA VAL A 456 9.08 21.18 20.23
C VAL A 456 8.02 21.65 19.25
N THR A 457 6.77 21.71 19.69
CA THR A 457 5.64 22.17 18.87
C THR A 457 4.92 23.29 19.57
N VAL A 458 4.66 24.36 18.84
CA VAL A 458 3.76 25.43 19.26
C VAL A 458 2.57 25.45 18.31
N GLU A 459 1.38 25.31 18.87
CA GLU A 459 0.14 25.26 18.10
C GLU A 459 -0.84 26.29 18.66
N ASN A 460 -1.59 26.90 17.79
CA ASN A 460 -2.69 27.77 18.16
C ASN A 460 -3.96 27.34 17.45
N THR A 461 -4.96 26.97 18.24
CA THR A 461 -6.27 26.56 17.76
C THR A 461 -7.36 27.45 18.28
N PRO A 462 -8.48 27.65 17.58
CA PRO A 462 -9.60 28.48 18.04
C PRO A 462 -10.17 28.00 19.38
N ASP A 463 -10.29 26.70 19.56
CA ASP A 463 -10.95 26.09 20.72
C ASP A 463 -10.01 25.98 21.94
N ALA A 464 -8.81 25.42 21.75
CA ALA A 464 -7.84 25.16 22.82
C ALA A 464 -6.89 26.34 23.09
N GLY A 465 -6.86 27.34 22.20
CA GLY A 465 -5.92 28.45 22.31
C GLY A 465 -4.48 28.04 21.96
N SER A 466 -3.51 28.63 22.65
CA SER A 466 -2.10 28.31 22.44
C SER A 466 -1.70 27.06 23.24
N THR A 467 -1.10 26.09 22.55
CA THR A 467 -0.51 24.88 23.16
C THR A 467 0.98 24.84 22.83
N GLN A 468 1.79 24.62 23.84
CA GLN A 468 3.23 24.43 23.71
C GLN A 468 3.54 23.01 24.17
N ARG A 469 4.13 22.20 23.28
CA ARG A 469 4.43 20.79 23.56
C ARG A 469 5.91 20.51 23.37
N ILE A 470 6.46 19.73 24.28
CA ILE A 470 7.80 19.17 24.21
C ILE A 470 7.66 17.65 24.26
N ASN A 471 8.27 16.96 23.29
CA ASN A 471 8.31 15.51 23.23
C ASN A 471 9.76 15.05 23.24
N TYR A 472 10.04 13.96 23.94
CA TYR A 472 11.28 13.21 23.84
C TYR A 472 10.97 11.75 23.61
N ASN A 473 11.65 11.13 22.65
CA ASN A 473 11.43 9.74 22.29
C ASN A 473 12.75 8.99 22.18
N HIS A 474 12.81 7.80 22.79
CA HIS A 474 13.84 6.80 22.60
C HIS A 474 13.23 5.56 21.97
N SER A 475 13.62 5.26 20.72
CA SER A 475 13.04 4.19 19.93
C SER A 475 13.51 2.81 20.38
N MET A 476 12.62 1.80 20.29
CA MET A 476 12.93 0.40 20.57
C MET A 476 14.02 -0.11 19.60
N PRO A 477 15.07 -0.79 20.10
CA PRO A 477 16.04 -1.48 19.24
C PRO A 477 15.39 -2.59 18.39
N SER A 478 15.96 -2.90 17.23
CA SER A 478 15.46 -3.96 16.34
C SER A 478 15.49 -5.35 17.00
N ASP A 479 16.52 -5.63 17.77
CA ASP A 479 16.74 -6.88 18.52
C ASP A 479 16.10 -6.90 19.91
N GLY A 480 15.30 -5.88 20.26
CA GLY A 480 14.67 -5.70 21.56
C GLY A 480 15.49 -4.87 22.55
N GLY A 481 14.90 -4.59 23.69
CA GLY A 481 15.46 -3.72 24.73
C GLY A 481 14.41 -2.78 25.27
N PHE A 482 14.82 -1.58 25.63
CA PHE A 482 13.93 -0.56 26.18
C PHE A 482 13.61 0.54 25.17
N SER A 483 12.40 1.08 25.28
CA SER A 483 11.96 2.32 24.64
C SER A 483 11.22 3.18 25.65
N TRP A 484 11.24 4.48 25.47
CA TRP A 484 10.42 5.39 26.26
C TRP A 484 10.03 6.62 25.44
N ASN A 485 8.88 7.16 25.78
CA ASN A 485 8.38 8.40 25.25
C ASN A 485 7.88 9.28 26.40
N MET A 486 8.23 10.55 26.35
CA MET A 486 7.76 11.55 27.30
C MET A 486 7.23 12.76 26.56
N ALA A 487 6.09 13.28 26.98
CA ALA A 487 5.51 14.49 26.44
C ALA A 487 4.94 15.35 27.56
N TRP A 488 5.11 16.64 27.42
CA TRP A 488 4.45 17.65 28.23
C TRP A 488 3.92 18.74 27.33
N ALA A 489 2.70 19.21 27.61
CA ALA A 489 2.10 20.29 26.88
C ALA A 489 1.42 21.28 27.84
N ASN A 490 1.79 22.54 27.72
CA ASN A 490 1.08 23.64 28.36
C ASN A 490 -0.03 24.13 27.44
N GLN A 491 -1.23 24.23 27.97
CA GLN A 491 -2.43 24.64 27.23
C GLN A 491 -2.99 25.91 27.84
N SER A 492 -3.24 26.94 27.02
CA SER A 492 -3.69 28.25 27.56
C SER A 492 -5.13 28.25 28.10
N ARG A 493 -5.94 27.28 27.70
CA ARG A 493 -7.38 27.17 28.07
C ARG A 493 -7.75 25.88 28.79
N SER A 494 -6.79 25.03 29.08
CA SER A 494 -6.97 23.76 29.78
C SER A 494 -5.79 23.50 30.72
N SER A 495 -5.89 22.45 31.53
CA SER A 495 -4.78 21.99 32.37
C SER A 495 -3.62 21.47 31.51
N ASP A 496 -2.43 21.49 32.08
CA ASP A 496 -1.24 20.92 31.41
C ASP A 496 -1.42 19.41 31.15
N TYR A 497 -1.10 18.99 29.93
CA TYR A 497 -1.11 17.58 29.55
C TYR A 497 0.24 16.95 29.79
N GLN A 498 0.26 15.74 30.30
CA GLN A 498 1.44 14.95 30.56
C GLN A 498 1.29 13.55 30.00
N GLN A 499 2.38 12.99 29.49
CA GLN A 499 2.43 11.62 29.00
C GLN A 499 3.79 11.02 29.29
N GLY A 500 3.80 9.77 29.75
CA GLY A 500 5.02 8.96 29.87
C GLY A 500 4.71 7.53 29.52
N THR A 501 5.52 6.92 28.65
CA THR A 501 5.41 5.52 28.26
C THR A 501 6.77 4.87 28.40
N LEU A 502 6.82 3.66 28.94
CA LEU A 502 7.97 2.78 28.97
C LEU A 502 7.62 1.49 28.25
N GLY A 503 8.47 1.07 27.32
CA GLY A 503 8.35 -0.19 26.62
C GLY A 503 9.59 -1.07 26.84
N TRP A 504 9.37 -2.36 26.86
CA TRP A 504 10.42 -3.36 26.85
C TRP A 504 10.02 -4.55 25.97
N ARG A 505 10.94 -4.97 25.13
CA ARG A 505 10.74 -6.10 24.22
C ARG A 505 11.95 -7.02 24.22
N ASN A 506 11.69 -8.31 24.18
CA ASN A 506 12.67 -9.33 23.81
C ASN A 506 12.09 -10.16 22.64
N ASN A 507 12.71 -11.27 22.29
CA ASN A 507 12.25 -12.12 21.18
C ASN A 507 10.90 -12.82 21.44
N ASN A 508 10.43 -12.85 22.67
CA ASN A 508 9.28 -13.65 23.09
C ASN A 508 8.04 -12.83 23.43
N ILE A 509 8.21 -11.60 23.88
CA ILE A 509 7.12 -10.77 24.39
C ILE A 509 7.50 -9.29 24.31
N GLU A 510 6.51 -8.45 24.12
CA GLU A 510 6.61 -7.00 24.28
C GLU A 510 5.69 -6.53 25.40
N LEU A 511 6.24 -5.72 26.30
CA LEU A 511 5.55 -5.10 27.42
C LEU A 511 5.62 -3.59 27.27
N GLN A 512 4.50 -2.93 27.46
CA GLN A 512 4.42 -1.47 27.47
C GLN A 512 3.55 -1.00 28.63
N GLY A 513 3.79 0.21 29.10
CA GLY A 513 2.92 0.81 30.08
C GLY A 513 3.28 2.27 30.31
N GLY A 514 2.35 2.97 30.91
CA GLY A 514 2.55 4.39 31.13
C GLY A 514 1.34 5.10 31.69
N GLY A 515 1.41 6.41 31.64
CA GLY A 515 0.30 7.28 32.02
C GLY A 515 0.22 8.48 31.08
N TYR A 516 -0.99 8.97 30.89
CA TYR A 516 -1.25 10.19 30.13
C TYR A 516 -2.50 10.90 30.66
N GLY A 517 -2.57 12.17 30.45
CA GLY A 517 -3.75 12.97 30.81
C GLY A 517 -3.41 14.34 31.32
N GLU A 518 -4.43 15.00 31.82
CA GLU A 518 -4.35 16.25 32.55
C GLU A 518 -4.26 16.00 34.07
N ARG A 519 -3.87 17.02 34.83
CA ARG A 519 -3.58 16.90 36.25
C ARG A 519 -4.65 16.18 37.09
N ASP A 520 -5.92 16.36 36.75
CA ASP A 520 -7.06 15.84 37.49
C ASP A 520 -7.76 14.65 36.82
N THR A 521 -7.23 14.17 35.68
CA THR A 521 -7.79 13.07 34.87
C THR A 521 -6.70 12.23 34.25
N MET A 522 -5.83 11.64 35.08
CA MET A 522 -4.78 10.75 34.59
C MET A 522 -5.32 9.37 34.24
N THR A 523 -4.90 8.85 33.10
CA THR A 523 -5.11 7.46 32.72
C THR A 523 -3.80 6.71 32.81
N TRP A 524 -3.78 5.65 33.60
CA TRP A 524 -2.68 4.70 33.67
C TRP A 524 -3.01 3.46 32.86
N TRP A 525 -2.06 2.93 32.13
CA TRP A 525 -2.28 1.77 31.28
C TRP A 525 -1.08 0.84 31.26
N GLY A 526 -1.35 -0.42 30.90
CA GLY A 526 -0.34 -1.45 30.68
C GLY A 526 -0.79 -2.41 29.61
N GLU A 527 0.17 -2.92 28.85
CA GLU A 527 -0.06 -3.80 27.71
C GLU A 527 1.00 -4.89 27.66
N ALA A 528 0.58 -6.11 27.34
CA ALA A 528 1.45 -7.24 27.11
C ALA A 528 1.01 -7.94 25.82
N MET A 529 1.90 -7.99 24.83
CA MET A 529 1.60 -8.57 23.53
C MET A 529 2.66 -9.58 23.10
N GLY A 530 2.22 -10.58 22.33
CA GLY A 530 3.10 -11.63 21.82
C GLY A 530 2.34 -12.68 21.04
N ALA A 531 3.04 -13.76 20.75
CA ALA A 531 2.51 -14.93 20.07
C ALA A 531 3.05 -16.21 20.69
N VAL A 532 2.24 -17.28 20.62
CA VAL A 532 2.66 -18.66 20.88
C VAL A 532 2.50 -19.41 19.57
N VAL A 533 3.58 -20.03 19.09
CA VAL A 533 3.63 -20.72 17.79
C VAL A 533 3.97 -22.20 18.04
N LEU A 534 3.16 -23.08 17.49
CA LEU A 534 3.44 -24.51 17.40
C LEU A 534 3.79 -24.86 15.96
N MET A 535 5.03 -25.23 15.71
CA MET A 535 5.54 -25.58 14.38
C MET A 535 6.59 -26.67 14.50
N ASP A 536 6.57 -27.66 13.60
CA ASP A 536 7.50 -28.79 13.54
C ASP A 536 7.64 -29.60 14.87
N GLY A 537 6.57 -29.59 15.68
CA GLY A 537 6.54 -30.28 16.99
C GLY A 537 7.14 -29.49 18.14
N GLU A 538 7.66 -28.29 17.88
CA GLU A 538 8.23 -27.38 18.86
C GLU A 538 7.29 -26.20 19.17
N LEU A 539 7.38 -25.70 20.40
CA LEU A 539 6.60 -24.56 20.88
C LEU A 539 7.51 -23.33 21.02
N PHE A 540 7.14 -22.26 20.35
CA PHE A 540 7.88 -20.99 20.37
C PHE A 540 7.02 -19.91 21.02
N ALA A 541 7.60 -19.12 21.93
CA ALA A 541 7.09 -17.83 22.29
C ALA A 541 7.77 -16.78 21.40
N ALA A 542 6.99 -15.87 20.84
CA ALA A 542 7.47 -14.85 19.91
C ALA A 542 6.74 -13.51 20.12
N ASN A 543 7.27 -12.46 19.53
CA ASN A 543 6.53 -11.22 19.38
C ASN A 543 5.31 -11.44 18.47
N LYS A 544 4.33 -10.53 18.55
CA LYS A 544 3.09 -10.60 17.74
C LYS A 544 3.42 -10.75 16.25
N ILE A 545 2.80 -11.71 15.61
CA ILE A 545 3.02 -12.07 14.20
C ILE A 545 1.86 -11.54 13.37
N ASN A 546 2.12 -10.48 12.61
CA ASN A 546 1.09 -9.83 11.80
C ASN A 546 0.93 -10.47 10.42
N ASP A 547 2.04 -10.89 9.78
CA ASP A 547 2.05 -11.46 8.43
C ASP A 547 2.83 -12.77 8.41
N ALA A 548 4.02 -12.80 7.86
CA ALA A 548 4.87 -13.98 7.78
C ALA A 548 5.90 -14.02 8.92
N PHE A 549 6.43 -15.21 9.14
CA PHE A 549 7.54 -15.47 10.05
C PHE A 549 8.39 -16.61 9.53
N VAL A 550 9.58 -16.74 10.07
CA VAL A 550 10.48 -17.86 9.76
C VAL A 550 11.05 -18.46 11.04
N VAL A 551 11.21 -19.78 11.06
CA VAL A 551 11.98 -20.49 12.09
C VAL A 551 13.34 -20.84 11.50
N ILE A 552 14.39 -20.30 12.12
CA ILE A 552 15.77 -20.58 11.75
C ILE A 552 16.31 -21.67 12.67
N SER A 553 16.92 -22.71 12.08
CA SER A 553 17.58 -23.79 12.81
C SER A 553 19.08 -23.74 12.59
N THR A 554 19.85 -23.90 13.65
CA THR A 554 21.31 -24.03 13.65
C THR A 554 21.78 -25.41 14.08
N ASP A 555 20.95 -26.44 13.79
CA ASP A 555 21.24 -27.85 14.10
C ASP A 555 21.63 -28.09 15.57
N GLY A 556 20.91 -27.45 16.49
CA GLY A 556 21.12 -27.59 17.93
C GLY A 556 22.22 -26.71 18.52
N HIS A 557 22.81 -25.79 17.74
CA HIS A 557 23.80 -24.85 18.27
C HIS A 557 23.12 -23.63 18.90
N PRO A 558 23.26 -23.41 20.22
CA PRO A 558 22.69 -22.26 20.89
C PRO A 558 23.52 -20.98 20.68
N ASP A 559 22.93 -19.83 21.01
CA ASP A 559 23.57 -18.51 21.05
C ASP A 559 24.16 -18.03 19.71
N VAL A 560 23.78 -18.64 18.58
CA VAL A 560 24.20 -18.18 17.25
C VAL A 560 23.46 -16.87 16.92
N PRO A 561 24.19 -15.77 16.68
CA PRO A 561 23.57 -14.50 16.33
C PRO A 561 22.95 -14.58 14.94
N VAL A 562 21.74 -14.04 14.80
CA VAL A 562 20.99 -14.00 13.56
C VAL A 562 20.73 -12.57 13.18
N SER A 563 20.89 -12.26 11.89
CA SER A 563 20.48 -10.99 11.30
C SER A 563 19.42 -11.24 10.23
N TYR A 564 18.48 -10.32 10.09
CA TYR A 564 17.50 -10.25 9.00
C TYR A 564 17.73 -8.94 8.25
N GLU A 565 17.97 -9.03 6.93
CA GLU A 565 18.28 -7.86 6.09
C GLU A 565 19.40 -6.98 6.70
N ASN A 566 20.48 -7.61 7.17
CA ASN A 566 21.62 -6.97 7.84
C ASN A 566 21.30 -6.28 9.20
N GLN A 567 20.11 -6.48 9.77
CA GLN A 567 19.76 -6.01 11.10
C GLN A 567 19.78 -7.17 12.09
N PRO A 568 20.41 -7.04 13.25
CA PRO A 568 20.38 -8.09 14.27
C PRO A 568 18.95 -8.30 14.77
N VAL A 569 18.50 -9.54 14.81
CA VAL A 569 17.13 -9.89 15.24
C VAL A 569 17.11 -10.83 16.46
N GLY A 570 18.25 -11.32 16.89
CA GLY A 570 18.36 -12.15 18.08
C GLY A 570 19.43 -13.22 17.98
N LYS A 571 19.33 -14.22 18.88
CA LYS A 571 20.20 -15.39 18.92
C LYS A 571 19.36 -16.65 19.07
N THR A 572 19.87 -17.79 18.55
CA THR A 572 19.22 -19.08 18.72
C THR A 572 19.15 -19.49 20.19
N ASN A 573 18.06 -20.17 20.55
CA ASN A 573 17.81 -20.69 21.88
C ASN A 573 18.67 -21.93 22.19
N ASN A 574 18.48 -22.55 23.38
CA ASN A 574 19.23 -23.75 23.80
C ASN A 574 19.08 -24.96 22.87
N ASN A 575 18.02 -25.01 22.07
CA ASN A 575 17.75 -26.06 21.08
C ASN A 575 18.24 -25.68 19.68
N GLY A 576 18.90 -24.52 19.53
CA GLY A 576 19.41 -24.03 18.25
C GLY A 576 18.33 -23.43 17.34
N TYR A 577 17.21 -22.93 17.88
CA TYR A 577 16.14 -22.31 17.10
C TYR A 577 15.96 -20.83 17.43
N LEU A 578 15.61 -20.06 16.42
CA LEU A 578 15.12 -18.70 16.57
C LEU A 578 13.91 -18.49 15.65
N LEU A 579 12.79 -18.01 16.20
CA LEU A 579 11.68 -17.56 15.43
C LEU A 579 11.83 -16.05 15.17
N VAL A 580 11.84 -15.65 13.89
CA VAL A 580 11.90 -14.26 13.46
C VAL A 580 10.51 -13.86 12.97
N SER A 581 9.84 -12.98 13.72
CA SER A 581 8.56 -12.37 13.35
C SER A 581 8.77 -11.13 12.49
N GLY A 582 7.73 -10.70 11.76
CA GLY A 582 7.79 -9.46 10.96
C GLY A 582 8.55 -9.59 9.64
N VAL A 583 8.62 -10.79 9.10
CA VAL A 583 9.17 -11.07 7.77
C VAL A 583 8.11 -10.70 6.71
N SER A 584 8.55 -10.09 5.60
CA SER A 584 7.66 -9.82 4.47
C SER A 584 7.38 -11.10 3.69
N ALA A 585 6.10 -11.44 3.52
CA ALA A 585 5.70 -12.59 2.71
C ALA A 585 6.05 -12.35 1.23
N TYR A 586 6.37 -13.44 0.51
CA TYR A 586 6.64 -13.46 -0.94
C TYR A 586 7.84 -12.65 -1.44
N TYR A 587 8.61 -12.01 -0.57
CA TYR A 587 9.86 -11.34 -0.91
C TYR A 587 11.06 -12.24 -0.57
N PRO A 588 12.12 -12.25 -1.42
CA PRO A 588 13.37 -12.89 -1.04
C PRO A 588 13.93 -12.21 0.21
N ALA A 589 14.29 -12.99 1.20
CA ALA A 589 14.82 -12.52 2.47
C ALA A 589 16.21 -13.11 2.74
N SER A 590 17.09 -12.33 3.36
CA SER A 590 18.43 -12.75 3.74
C SER A 590 18.55 -12.85 5.27
N TYR A 591 19.07 -14.01 5.74
CA TYR A 591 19.25 -14.31 7.16
C TYR A 591 20.70 -14.60 7.48
#